data_07c178dbf48f60f195b787c6bd15a6ce
#
_entry.id   07c178dbf48f60f195b787c6bd15a6ce
#
_cell.length_a   1.000
_cell.length_b   1.000
_cell.length_c   1.000
_cell.angle_alpha   90.00
_cell.angle_beta   90.00
_cell.angle_gamma   90.00
#
_symmetry.space_group_name_H-M   'P 1'
#
loop_
_entity.id
_entity.type
_entity.pdbx_description
1 polymer ?
#
loop_
_entity_poly.entity_id
_entity_poly.type
_entity_poly.pdbx_seq_one_letter_code
_entity_poly.pdbx_strand_id
1 'polypeptide(L)'
;SAEKTDILIKDGKFEKIAPNILAAEGEEVIDCDGTMALPQFIESHVHLDSALTAGDPRWNLSGTLFEGIACWSERKVKLSKNDVKYRAREAIKKQAANGIGHVRTHVDVTDPTLIAMEGLLELKDELRDEVNIQIVAFPQGGILSYPNGMELMENAVKMGADCVGAIPHFEFTREYGVESLNFA
;
A
#
# COMPACT_ATOMS: atom_id res chain seq x y z
N SER A 1 29.04 -22.16 -2.15
CA SER A 1 29.50 -20.95 -2.85
C SER A 1 28.46 -20.59 -3.89
N ALA A 2 28.05 -19.32 -3.95
CA ALA A 2 27.21 -18.83 -5.03
C ALA A 2 28.05 -18.81 -6.33
N GLU A 3 27.55 -19.39 -7.38
CA GLU A 3 28.19 -19.33 -8.70
C GLU A 3 27.73 -18.09 -9.44
N LYS A 4 28.65 -17.42 -10.14
CA LYS A 4 28.28 -16.32 -11.03
C LYS A 4 27.51 -16.90 -12.22
N THR A 5 26.39 -16.28 -12.55
CA THR A 5 25.53 -16.71 -13.66
C THR A 5 24.94 -15.49 -14.34
N ASP A 6 24.60 -15.64 -15.61
CA ASP A 6 23.90 -14.62 -16.38
C ASP A 6 22.40 -14.96 -16.45
N ILE A 7 21.58 -13.96 -16.60
CA ILE A 7 20.13 -14.08 -16.71
C ILE A 7 19.69 -13.41 -18.01
N LEU A 8 19.16 -14.19 -18.94
CA LEU A 8 18.51 -13.68 -20.13
C LEU A 8 17.01 -13.48 -19.84
N ILE A 9 16.56 -12.26 -20.03
CA ILE A 9 15.15 -11.88 -19.86
C ILE A 9 14.55 -11.60 -21.24
N LYS A 10 13.40 -12.20 -21.53
CA LYS A 10 12.63 -11.95 -22.74
C LYS A 10 11.15 -11.85 -22.41
N ASP A 11 10.47 -10.85 -22.94
CA ASP A 11 9.04 -10.60 -22.70
C ASP A 11 8.68 -10.60 -21.19
N GLY A 12 9.56 -10.00 -20.35
CA GLY A 12 9.39 -9.91 -18.91
C GLY A 12 9.56 -11.23 -18.14
N LYS A 13 10.13 -12.27 -18.76
CA LYS A 13 10.33 -13.60 -18.16
C LYS A 13 11.78 -14.02 -18.27
N PHE A 14 12.23 -14.86 -17.32
CA PHE A 14 13.52 -15.54 -17.41
C PHE A 14 13.47 -16.58 -18.53
N GLU A 15 14.16 -16.30 -19.62
CA GLU A 15 14.29 -17.25 -20.74
C GLU A 15 15.41 -18.25 -20.47
N LYS A 16 16.54 -17.79 -19.92
CA LYS A 16 17.69 -18.64 -19.62
C LYS A 16 18.46 -18.11 -18.43
N ILE A 17 18.93 -19.03 -17.59
CA ILE A 17 19.88 -18.77 -16.49
C ILE A 17 21.05 -19.73 -16.71
N ALA A 18 22.22 -19.21 -17.03
CA ALA A 18 23.42 -20.01 -17.29
C ALA A 18 24.67 -19.12 -17.19
N PRO A 19 25.86 -19.69 -16.93
CA PRO A 19 27.10 -18.94 -17.05
C PRO A 19 27.42 -18.61 -18.52
N ASN A 20 28.00 -17.45 -18.74
CA ASN A 20 28.52 -17.00 -20.05
C ASN A 20 27.46 -16.98 -21.19
N ILE A 21 26.30 -16.36 -20.95
CA ILE A 21 25.32 -16.11 -22.00
C ILE A 21 25.87 -14.99 -22.87
N LEU A 22 26.02 -15.24 -24.17
CA LEU A 22 26.44 -14.23 -25.13
C LEU A 22 25.22 -13.38 -25.53
N ALA A 23 25.33 -12.06 -25.35
CA ALA A 23 24.32 -11.15 -25.84
C ALA A 23 24.33 -11.10 -27.37
N ALA A 24 23.15 -11.07 -27.99
CA ALA A 24 23.02 -10.84 -29.41
C ALA A 24 23.24 -9.35 -29.77
N GLU A 25 23.47 -9.08 -31.05
CA GLU A 25 23.65 -7.70 -31.51
C GLU A 25 22.37 -6.89 -31.26
N GLY A 26 22.51 -5.77 -30.52
CA GLY A 26 21.40 -4.88 -30.16
C GLY A 26 20.66 -5.23 -28.87
N GLU A 27 21.03 -6.30 -28.16
CA GLU A 27 20.50 -6.60 -26.83
C GLU A 27 21.12 -5.67 -25.77
N GLU A 28 20.29 -5.18 -24.86
CA GLU A 28 20.74 -4.42 -23.70
C GLU A 28 21.41 -5.36 -22.68
N VAL A 29 22.61 -4.99 -22.24
CA VAL A 29 23.36 -5.75 -21.22
C VAL A 29 23.56 -4.88 -19.98
N ILE A 30 23.10 -5.39 -18.84
CA ILE A 30 23.32 -4.77 -17.53
C ILE A 30 24.36 -5.59 -16.78
N ASP A 31 25.58 -5.03 -16.61
CA ASP A 31 26.61 -5.65 -15.78
C ASP A 31 26.30 -5.40 -14.29
N CYS A 32 25.94 -6.45 -13.57
CA CYS A 32 25.65 -6.39 -12.14
C CYS A 32 26.89 -6.61 -11.26
N ASP A 33 28.08 -6.71 -11.85
CA ASP A 33 29.37 -6.91 -11.14
C ASP A 33 29.32 -8.01 -10.06
N GLY A 34 28.62 -9.09 -10.35
CA GLY A 34 28.48 -10.24 -9.44
C GLY A 34 27.63 -9.96 -8.19
N THR A 35 26.78 -8.95 -8.22
CA THR A 35 25.77 -8.71 -7.18
C THR A 35 24.71 -9.82 -7.20
N MET A 36 24.00 -9.96 -6.07
CA MET A 36 22.96 -10.96 -5.93
C MET A 36 21.65 -10.47 -6.58
N ALA A 37 21.07 -11.25 -7.48
CA ALA A 37 19.73 -11.03 -7.99
C ALA A 37 18.70 -11.62 -7.03
N LEU A 38 17.74 -10.82 -6.61
CA LEU A 38 16.65 -11.20 -5.71
C LEU A 38 15.30 -10.82 -6.33
N PRO A 39 14.22 -11.52 -5.99
CA PRO A 39 12.87 -11.02 -6.25
C PRO A 39 12.65 -9.66 -5.58
N GLN A 40 11.75 -8.87 -6.14
CA GLN A 40 11.33 -7.63 -5.50
C GLN A 40 10.78 -7.89 -4.09
N PHE A 41 11.05 -6.97 -3.17
CA PHE A 41 10.47 -7.03 -1.84
C PHE A 41 8.99 -6.66 -1.85
N ILE A 42 8.30 -7.10 -0.80
CA ILE A 42 6.87 -6.86 -0.60
C ILE A 42 6.69 -6.05 0.68
N GLU A 43 6.08 -4.86 0.55
CA GLU A 43 5.53 -4.13 1.70
C GLU A 43 4.12 -4.63 1.94
N SER A 44 3.96 -5.44 2.98
CA SER A 44 2.69 -6.13 3.24
C SER A 44 1.69 -5.31 4.06
N HIS A 45 2.12 -4.19 4.67
CA HIS A 45 1.25 -3.37 5.52
C HIS A 45 1.75 -1.93 5.62
N VAL A 46 1.19 -1.06 4.81
CA VAL A 46 1.44 0.40 4.88
C VAL A 46 0.12 1.14 4.79
N HIS A 47 0.07 2.37 5.29
CA HIS A 47 -1.03 3.31 5.13
C HIS A 47 -0.57 4.47 4.23
N LEU A 48 -0.73 4.31 2.90
CA LEU A 48 -0.32 5.34 1.95
C LEU A 48 -1.18 6.60 2.02
N ASP A 49 -2.42 6.47 2.48
CA ASP A 49 -3.33 7.60 2.75
C ASP A 49 -2.80 8.53 3.84
N SER A 50 -2.14 7.98 4.88
CA SER A 50 -1.56 8.73 5.99
C SER A 50 -0.04 8.89 5.92
N ALA A 51 0.63 8.28 4.94
CA ALA A 51 2.07 8.39 4.79
C ALA A 51 2.51 9.85 4.65
N LEU A 52 3.69 10.18 5.21
CA LEU A 52 4.32 11.50 5.16
C LEU A 52 3.47 12.63 5.78
N THR A 53 2.65 12.33 6.79
CA THR A 53 1.85 13.33 7.53
C THR A 53 2.41 13.64 8.92
N ALA A 54 3.58 13.12 9.29
CA ALA A 54 4.19 13.35 10.59
C ALA A 54 4.38 14.87 10.84
N GLY A 55 3.83 15.36 11.97
CA GLY A 55 3.84 16.78 12.34
C GLY A 55 2.67 17.61 11.77
N ASP A 56 1.79 17.02 10.96
CA ASP A 56 0.61 17.68 10.42
C ASP A 56 -0.69 16.94 10.84
N PRO A 57 -1.59 17.55 11.62
CA PRO A 57 -1.53 18.91 12.17
C PRO A 57 -0.62 19.05 13.41
N ARG A 58 -0.20 17.96 14.01
CA ARG A 58 0.69 17.92 15.18
C ARG A 58 1.48 16.63 15.26
N TRP A 59 2.48 16.61 16.11
CA TRP A 59 3.29 15.41 16.37
C TRP A 59 2.57 14.45 17.31
N ASN A 60 2.76 13.15 17.11
CA ASN A 60 2.48 12.11 18.10
C ASN A 60 3.60 12.13 19.14
N LEU A 61 3.39 12.83 20.25
CA LEU A 61 4.44 13.05 21.26
C LEU A 61 4.60 11.85 22.21
N SER A 62 3.53 11.11 22.48
CA SER A 62 3.58 9.93 23.32
C SER A 62 4.14 8.69 22.60
N GLY A 63 4.18 8.69 21.29
CA GLY A 63 4.56 7.54 20.48
C GLY A 63 3.54 6.38 20.53
N THR A 64 2.36 6.61 21.15
CA THR A 64 1.33 5.57 21.28
C THR A 64 0.48 5.46 20.02
N LEU A 65 -0.06 4.26 19.76
CA LEU A 65 -1.01 4.03 18.68
C LEU A 65 -2.25 4.91 18.81
N PHE A 66 -2.79 5.07 20.02
CA PHE A 66 -4.00 5.86 20.25
C PHE A 66 -3.81 7.34 19.91
N GLU A 67 -2.68 7.93 20.28
CA GLU A 67 -2.38 9.29 19.87
C GLU A 67 -2.16 9.39 18.36
N GLY A 68 -1.52 8.39 17.74
CA GLY A 68 -1.38 8.30 16.29
C GLY A 68 -2.71 8.31 15.57
N ILE A 69 -3.68 7.51 16.04
CA ILE A 69 -5.06 7.50 15.51
C ILE A 69 -5.74 8.85 15.70
N ALA A 70 -5.55 9.52 16.85
CA ALA A 70 -6.10 10.85 17.08
C ALA A 70 -5.49 11.89 16.12
N CYS A 71 -4.18 11.90 15.94
CA CYS A 71 -3.50 12.77 14.96
C CYS A 71 -4.04 12.54 13.54
N TRP A 72 -4.23 11.28 13.15
CA TRP A 72 -4.80 10.92 11.86
C TRP A 72 -6.25 11.41 11.74
N SER A 73 -7.07 11.23 12.76
CA SER A 73 -8.46 11.70 12.77
C SER A 73 -8.57 13.23 12.59
N GLU A 74 -7.63 13.98 13.14
CA GLU A 74 -7.54 15.44 12.94
C GLU A 74 -7.05 15.80 11.54
N ARG A 75 -6.17 15.00 10.94
CA ARG A 75 -5.60 15.21 9.61
C ARG A 75 -6.57 14.85 8.49
N LYS A 76 -7.26 13.72 8.61
CA LYS A 76 -8.08 13.17 7.52
C LYS A 76 -9.22 14.08 7.07
N VAL A 77 -9.77 14.92 7.96
CA VAL A 77 -10.82 15.91 7.60
C VAL A 77 -10.34 16.99 6.63
N LYS A 78 -9.03 17.10 6.41
CA LYS A 78 -8.39 18.07 5.51
C LYS A 78 -7.84 17.43 4.24
N LEU A 79 -8.11 16.15 4.00
CA LEU A 79 -7.60 15.47 2.83
C LEU A 79 -8.16 16.05 1.54
N SER A 80 -7.32 16.06 0.53
CA SER A 80 -7.74 16.21 -0.84
C SER A 80 -7.13 15.08 -1.68
N LYS A 81 -7.76 14.73 -2.78
CA LYS A 81 -7.29 13.68 -3.67
C LYS A 81 -5.84 13.94 -4.12
N ASN A 82 -5.52 15.17 -4.49
CA ASN A 82 -4.16 15.53 -4.92
C ASN A 82 -3.13 15.41 -3.80
N ASP A 83 -3.48 15.79 -2.56
CA ASP A 83 -2.60 15.61 -1.38
C ASP A 83 -2.29 14.13 -1.14
N VAL A 84 -3.32 13.28 -1.15
CA VAL A 84 -3.15 11.83 -0.97
C VAL A 84 -2.27 11.25 -2.08
N LYS A 85 -2.59 11.53 -3.34
CA LYS A 85 -1.82 11.02 -4.49
C LYS A 85 -0.36 11.46 -4.45
N TYR A 86 -0.10 12.72 -4.13
CA TYR A 86 1.26 13.25 -4.03
C TYR A 86 2.09 12.52 -2.95
N ARG A 87 1.56 12.45 -1.72
CA ARG A 87 2.27 11.82 -0.59
C ARG A 87 2.47 10.32 -0.81
N ALA A 88 1.43 9.64 -1.28
CA ALA A 88 1.50 8.22 -1.60
C ALA A 88 2.55 7.94 -2.69
N ARG A 89 2.58 8.74 -3.77
CA ARG A 89 3.59 8.62 -4.83
C ARG A 89 5.01 8.80 -4.29
N GLU A 90 5.25 9.80 -3.44
CA GLU A 90 6.56 10.02 -2.84
C GLU A 90 6.97 8.89 -1.88
N ALA A 91 6.02 8.31 -1.15
CA ALA A 91 6.27 7.14 -0.32
C ALA A 91 6.62 5.90 -1.18
N ILE A 92 5.86 5.65 -2.25
CA ILE A 92 6.11 4.54 -3.19
C ILE A 92 7.49 4.69 -3.87
N LYS A 93 7.86 5.89 -4.31
CA LYS A 93 9.20 6.12 -4.88
C LYS A 93 10.33 5.72 -3.91
N LYS A 94 10.17 6.05 -2.62
CA LYS A 94 11.13 5.66 -1.60
C LYS A 94 11.16 4.14 -1.39
N GLN A 95 10.01 3.49 -1.41
CA GLN A 95 9.89 2.03 -1.31
C GLN A 95 10.54 1.35 -2.53
N ALA A 96 10.22 1.80 -3.73
CA ALA A 96 10.78 1.26 -4.98
C ALA A 96 12.31 1.42 -5.04
N ALA A 97 12.85 2.56 -4.60
CA ALA A 97 14.29 2.79 -4.49
C ALA A 97 15.00 1.82 -3.52
N ASN A 98 14.25 1.16 -2.63
CA ASN A 98 14.73 0.11 -1.73
C ASN A 98 14.35 -1.31 -2.19
N GLY A 99 13.95 -1.48 -3.45
CA GLY A 99 13.65 -2.77 -4.05
C GLY A 99 12.25 -3.32 -3.78
N ILE A 100 11.33 -2.51 -3.25
CA ILE A 100 9.93 -2.90 -3.02
C ILE A 100 9.14 -2.66 -4.31
N GLY A 101 8.66 -3.75 -4.92
CA GLY A 101 7.83 -3.69 -6.13
C GLY A 101 6.38 -4.09 -5.91
N HIS A 102 6.04 -4.55 -4.70
CA HIS A 102 4.67 -4.94 -4.33
C HIS A 102 4.29 -4.26 -3.01
N VAL A 103 3.20 -3.50 -3.02
CA VAL A 103 2.75 -2.71 -1.87
C VAL A 103 1.30 -3.04 -1.55
N ARG A 104 1.02 -3.48 -0.31
CA ARG A 104 -0.34 -3.59 0.22
C ARG A 104 -0.62 -2.40 1.11
N THR A 105 -1.49 -1.51 0.65
CA THR A 105 -1.90 -0.33 1.42
C THR A 105 -3.26 -0.53 2.07
N HIS A 106 -3.36 -0.19 3.35
CA HIS A 106 -4.59 -0.17 4.12
C HIS A 106 -5.13 1.27 4.11
N VAL A 107 -6.26 1.48 3.46
CA VAL A 107 -6.85 2.80 3.25
C VAL A 107 -8.00 3.00 4.21
N ASP A 108 -7.91 4.02 5.05
CA ASP A 108 -8.98 4.35 6.00
C ASP A 108 -10.26 4.74 5.26
N VAL A 109 -11.29 3.90 5.38
CA VAL A 109 -12.61 4.13 4.81
C VAL A 109 -13.58 4.79 5.80
N THR A 110 -13.14 5.07 7.04
CA THR A 110 -13.93 5.84 8.00
C THR A 110 -13.81 7.35 7.72
N ASP A 111 -14.04 7.69 6.46
CA ASP A 111 -14.16 9.02 5.89
C ASP A 111 -15.36 9.02 4.94
N PRO A 112 -16.43 9.79 5.23
CA PRO A 112 -17.65 9.81 4.41
C PRO A 112 -17.43 10.18 2.95
N THR A 113 -16.33 10.86 2.63
CA THR A 113 -16.00 11.28 1.26
C THR A 113 -15.29 10.19 0.45
N LEU A 114 -14.67 9.19 1.11
CA LEU A 114 -13.82 8.16 0.51
C LEU A 114 -12.74 8.73 -0.43
N ILE A 115 -12.33 9.98 -0.20
CA ILE A 115 -11.42 10.70 -1.11
C ILE A 115 -10.03 10.06 -1.16
N ALA A 116 -9.58 9.45 -0.06
CA ALA A 116 -8.32 8.71 -0.01
C ALA A 116 -8.40 7.44 -0.88
N MET A 117 -9.52 6.71 -0.82
CA MET A 117 -9.77 5.54 -1.65
C MET A 117 -9.75 5.91 -3.13
N GLU A 118 -10.49 6.95 -3.52
CA GLU A 118 -10.51 7.45 -4.90
C GLU A 118 -9.10 7.80 -5.40
N GLY A 119 -8.35 8.58 -4.60
CA GLY A 119 -6.99 9.00 -4.97
C GLY A 119 -6.01 7.84 -5.11
N LEU A 120 -6.10 6.82 -4.26
CA LEU A 120 -5.22 5.66 -4.33
C LEU A 120 -5.59 4.68 -5.44
N LEU A 121 -6.87 4.55 -5.78
CA LEU A 121 -7.30 3.78 -6.95
C LEU A 121 -6.79 4.41 -8.25
N GLU A 122 -6.90 5.72 -8.41
CA GLU A 122 -6.31 6.43 -9.55
C GLU A 122 -4.78 6.27 -9.58
N LEU A 123 -4.11 6.41 -8.44
CA LEU A 123 -2.65 6.25 -8.36
C LEU A 123 -2.20 4.83 -8.70
N LYS A 124 -2.95 3.81 -8.27
CA LYS A 124 -2.71 2.42 -8.62
C LYS A 124 -2.74 2.21 -10.14
N ASP A 125 -3.71 2.80 -10.84
CA ASP A 125 -3.78 2.71 -12.31
C ASP A 125 -2.63 3.47 -12.99
N GLU A 126 -2.27 4.65 -12.49
CA GLU A 126 -1.14 5.44 -13.01
C GLU A 126 0.21 4.75 -12.87
N LEU A 127 0.40 3.95 -11.81
CA LEU A 127 1.68 3.28 -11.50
C LEU A 127 1.69 1.78 -11.84
N ARG A 128 0.69 1.27 -12.54
CA ARG A 128 0.51 -0.17 -12.79
C ARG A 128 1.70 -0.85 -13.47
N ASP A 129 2.47 -0.10 -14.25
CA ASP A 129 3.65 -0.61 -14.96
C ASP A 129 4.94 -0.48 -14.14
N GLU A 130 4.89 0.20 -12.99
CA GLU A 130 6.04 0.47 -12.12
C GLU A 130 6.00 -0.35 -10.82
N VAL A 131 4.84 -0.36 -10.14
CA VAL A 131 4.64 -1.00 -8.82
C VAL A 131 3.29 -1.66 -8.76
N ASN A 132 3.24 -2.88 -8.23
CA ASN A 132 1.98 -3.57 -7.96
C ASN A 132 1.39 -3.07 -6.63
N ILE A 133 0.24 -2.40 -6.68
CA ILE A 133 -0.45 -1.87 -5.50
C ILE A 133 -1.72 -2.69 -5.25
N GLN A 134 -1.83 -3.27 -4.06
CA GLN A 134 -3.04 -3.88 -3.54
C GLN A 134 -3.68 -2.97 -2.49
N ILE A 135 -4.95 -2.64 -2.67
CA ILE A 135 -5.69 -1.73 -1.82
C ILE A 135 -6.65 -2.51 -0.92
N VAL A 136 -6.49 -2.35 0.39
CA VAL A 136 -7.38 -2.90 1.41
C VAL A 136 -8.30 -1.78 1.90
N ALA A 137 -9.62 -1.96 1.79
CA ALA A 137 -10.59 -1.12 2.47
C ALA A 137 -10.47 -1.39 3.98
N PHE A 138 -9.98 -0.41 4.74
CA PHE A 138 -9.64 -0.56 6.15
C PHE A 138 -10.44 0.39 7.04
N PRO A 139 -11.28 -0.13 7.96
CA PRO A 139 -12.17 0.71 8.77
C PRO A 139 -11.45 1.17 10.05
N GLN A 140 -10.56 2.17 9.98
CA GLN A 140 -9.75 2.63 11.11
C GLN A 140 -10.55 3.06 12.33
N GLY A 141 -11.77 3.55 12.14
CA GLY A 141 -12.70 3.94 13.22
C GLY A 141 -13.67 2.84 13.63
N GLY A 142 -13.49 1.61 13.17
CA GLY A 142 -14.43 0.48 13.34
C GLY A 142 -15.48 0.44 12.22
N ILE A 143 -16.13 -0.70 12.06
CA ILE A 143 -17.23 -0.90 11.10
C ILE A 143 -18.56 -0.52 11.76
N LEU A 144 -18.84 -1.08 12.94
CA LEU A 144 -20.08 -0.85 13.68
C LEU A 144 -20.00 0.36 14.61
N SER A 145 -18.81 0.67 15.09
CA SER A 145 -18.57 1.83 15.96
C SER A 145 -18.48 3.15 15.22
N TYR A 146 -18.30 3.13 13.89
CA TYR A 146 -18.27 4.32 13.06
C TYR A 146 -19.61 4.55 12.35
N PRO A 147 -20.13 5.80 12.29
CA PRO A 147 -21.38 6.09 11.58
C PRO A 147 -21.33 5.64 10.13
N ASN A 148 -22.30 4.84 9.71
CA ASN A 148 -22.39 4.28 8.36
C ASN A 148 -21.17 3.43 7.94
N GLY A 149 -20.40 2.86 8.87
CA GLY A 149 -19.18 2.13 8.57
C GLY A 149 -19.40 0.94 7.63
N MET A 150 -20.50 0.19 7.78
CA MET A 150 -20.86 -0.90 6.86
C MET A 150 -21.07 -0.40 5.43
N GLU A 151 -21.83 0.68 5.25
CA GLU A 151 -22.07 1.31 3.94
C GLU A 151 -20.78 1.84 3.31
N LEU A 152 -19.92 2.45 4.10
CA LEU A 152 -18.60 2.94 3.64
C LEU A 152 -17.70 1.80 3.17
N MET A 153 -17.67 0.68 3.89
CA MET A 153 -16.95 -0.53 3.47
C MET A 153 -17.48 -1.07 2.14
N GLU A 154 -18.81 -1.24 2.01
CA GLU A 154 -19.43 -1.69 0.77
C GLU A 154 -19.12 -0.75 -0.40
N ASN A 155 -19.16 0.57 -0.17
CA ASN A 155 -18.86 1.56 -1.20
C ASN A 155 -17.39 1.47 -1.62
N ALA A 156 -16.46 1.31 -0.69
CA ALA A 156 -15.04 1.13 -1.00
C ALA A 156 -14.79 -0.13 -1.87
N VAL A 157 -15.48 -1.24 -1.58
CA VAL A 157 -15.43 -2.46 -2.41
C VAL A 157 -16.00 -2.20 -3.81
N LYS A 158 -17.17 -1.52 -3.90
CA LYS A 158 -17.78 -1.16 -5.20
C LYS A 158 -16.88 -0.21 -6.01
N MET A 159 -16.08 0.64 -5.36
CA MET A 159 -15.09 1.50 -6.02
C MET A 159 -13.91 0.71 -6.60
N GLY A 160 -13.61 -0.47 -6.09
CA GLY A 160 -12.54 -1.34 -6.60
C GLY A 160 -11.42 -1.67 -5.59
N ALA A 161 -11.69 -1.61 -4.28
CA ALA A 161 -10.76 -2.15 -3.31
C ALA A 161 -10.50 -3.65 -3.58
N ASP A 162 -9.25 -4.08 -3.50
CA ASP A 162 -8.86 -5.47 -3.79
C ASP A 162 -9.18 -6.43 -2.63
N CYS A 163 -9.19 -5.91 -1.41
CA CYS A 163 -9.42 -6.66 -0.19
C CYS A 163 -10.20 -5.81 0.82
N VAL A 164 -10.71 -6.48 1.84
CA VAL A 164 -11.29 -5.83 3.02
C VAL A 164 -10.44 -6.14 4.26
N GLY A 165 -10.47 -5.23 5.22
CA GLY A 165 -9.87 -5.40 6.53
C GLY A 165 -10.88 -5.17 7.63
N ALA A 166 -10.51 -5.52 8.85
CA ALA A 166 -11.31 -5.24 10.06
C ALA A 166 -10.39 -4.90 11.23
N ILE A 167 -10.92 -4.15 12.19
CA ILE A 167 -10.22 -3.76 13.40
C ILE A 167 -11.10 -4.07 14.65
N PRO A 168 -11.36 -5.36 14.92
CA PRO A 168 -12.34 -5.77 15.93
C PRO A 168 -12.02 -5.30 17.34
N HIS A 169 -10.75 -5.07 17.64
CA HIS A 169 -10.32 -4.57 18.95
C HIS A 169 -10.57 -3.06 19.15
N PHE A 170 -10.94 -2.35 18.10
CA PHE A 170 -11.29 -0.93 18.15
C PHE A 170 -12.81 -0.70 18.21
N GLU A 171 -13.60 -1.75 18.04
CA GLU A 171 -15.05 -1.68 18.19
C GLU A 171 -15.43 -1.43 19.65
N PHE A 172 -16.58 -0.79 19.91
CA PHE A 172 -17.00 -0.39 21.25
C PHE A 172 -17.21 -1.57 22.20
N THR A 173 -17.65 -2.72 21.67
CA THR A 173 -17.85 -3.93 22.46
C THR A 173 -17.26 -5.15 21.76
N ARG A 174 -17.09 -6.23 22.52
CA ARG A 174 -16.65 -7.51 21.97
C ARG A 174 -17.65 -8.07 20.96
N GLU A 175 -18.93 -7.90 21.20
CA GLU A 175 -20.01 -8.33 20.31
C GLU A 175 -19.90 -7.62 18.97
N TYR A 176 -19.69 -6.30 18.98
CA TYR A 176 -19.42 -5.52 17.77
C TYR A 176 -18.16 -6.00 17.03
N GLY A 177 -17.11 -6.34 17.79
CA GLY A 177 -15.89 -6.90 17.19
C GLY A 177 -16.14 -8.22 16.45
N VAL A 178 -16.96 -9.11 17.03
CA VAL A 178 -17.35 -10.37 16.36
C VAL A 178 -18.25 -10.12 15.16
N GLU A 179 -19.22 -9.21 15.29
CA GLU A 179 -20.13 -8.88 14.19
C GLU A 179 -19.41 -8.19 13.02
N SER A 180 -18.45 -7.30 13.32
CA SER A 180 -17.64 -6.64 12.28
C SER A 180 -16.79 -7.63 11.48
N LEU A 181 -16.26 -8.68 12.14
CA LEU A 181 -15.53 -9.76 11.46
C LEU A 181 -16.44 -10.64 10.58
N ASN A 182 -17.68 -10.87 11.02
CA ASN A 182 -18.65 -11.64 10.22
C ASN A 182 -19.14 -10.85 9.01
N PHE A 183 -19.14 -9.52 9.09
CA PHE A 183 -19.52 -8.65 7.99
C PHE A 183 -18.39 -8.53 6.94
N ALA A 184 -17.14 -8.38 7.36
CA ALA A 184 -15.98 -8.24 6.50
C ALA A 184 -15.63 -9.54 5.75
#